data_8773f96f0b21b0d1f181944b0f845cdc
#
_entry.id   8773f96f0b21b0d1f181944b0f845cdc
#
_cell.length_a   1.000
_cell.length_b   1.000
_cell.length_c   1.000
_cell.angle_alpha   90.00
_cell.angle_beta   90.00
_cell.angle_gamma   90.00
#
_symmetry.space_group_name_H-M   'P 1'
#
loop_
_entity.id
_entity.type
_entity.pdbx_description
1 polymer ?
#
loop_
_entity_poly.entity_id
_entity_poly.type
_entity_poly.pdbx_seq_one_letter_code
_entity_poly.pdbx_strand_id
1 'polypeptide(L)'
;MTLKAIVSLAPNSNPYTIILTVTDNRTNLQNYEKFSLSVYSNWGKGLVVADTRDGVNTDLNLIMSQNFTENFLQQFDEKDNTILKNVYSTTNNGKLIEGLATAIMTSFYDDNRILTVTTDHSVLQMDPFDYVQGMVDNEIFFIPIPEERFKPMCLMYDNSAYYELLIMDHVVYARRTRWGNKNYSASLETSDLSPYRATLGCSFIEGSNTRSLYVYDELNGRFLKCPYEYNELQVVQSTGTGPFNLNNVGKMNALFMAPGKDDAIYTVFETKDGGKRYLYTFDGGTLYVPTCSALKLYDLTSYPGIMNTVGFDSSPLENVLYYATDKKVYSLLLEGTNPQTFERYVVEAPNEKITSIMVWRKGWQGKMKFKDSSSGEGYYTDWAMNRMMLITIYNESTKEGKIVAVPIMNIGSGILEKDKDFHQVYEGFGRILCIAPQTV
;
A
#
# COMPACT_ATOMS: atom_id res chain seq x y z
N MET A 1 -26.57 -28.32 -32.23
CA MET A 1 -26.43 -26.94 -32.79
C MET A 1 -25.47 -26.19 -31.84
N THR A 2 -24.37 -25.63 -32.33
CA THR A 2 -23.43 -24.88 -31.54
C THR A 2 -23.61 -23.38 -31.88
N LEU A 3 -23.95 -22.56 -30.90
CA LEU A 3 -23.99 -21.12 -31.05
C LEU A 3 -22.63 -20.54 -30.66
N LYS A 4 -22.06 -19.70 -31.51
CA LYS A 4 -20.83 -18.94 -31.24
C LYS A 4 -21.15 -17.46 -31.35
N ALA A 5 -20.77 -16.70 -30.34
CA ALA A 5 -20.89 -15.24 -30.35
C ALA A 5 -19.59 -14.62 -29.80
N ILE A 6 -19.22 -13.46 -30.33
CA ILE A 6 -18.17 -12.63 -29.75
C ILE A 6 -18.84 -11.80 -28.66
N VAL A 7 -18.32 -11.90 -27.45
CA VAL A 7 -18.80 -11.12 -26.30
C VAL A 7 -17.97 -9.82 -26.22
N SER A 8 -18.63 -8.69 -26.37
CA SER A 8 -18.02 -7.34 -26.24
C SER A 8 -18.55 -6.59 -25.00
N LEU A 9 -18.87 -7.33 -23.94
CA LEU A 9 -19.36 -6.76 -22.70
C LEU A 9 -18.19 -6.33 -21.83
N ALA A 10 -18.32 -5.18 -21.14
CA ALA A 10 -17.34 -4.73 -20.18
C ALA A 10 -17.23 -5.71 -18.99
N PRO A 11 -16.05 -5.86 -18.36
CA PRO A 11 -15.92 -6.58 -17.11
C PRO A 11 -16.85 -6.01 -16.04
N ASN A 12 -17.50 -6.90 -15.28
CA ASN A 12 -18.44 -6.50 -14.23
C ASN A 12 -18.35 -7.50 -13.07
N SER A 13 -18.42 -7.00 -11.84
CA SER A 13 -18.44 -7.83 -10.62
C SER A 13 -19.70 -8.71 -10.54
N ASN A 14 -20.82 -8.25 -11.13
CA ASN A 14 -22.05 -9.01 -11.22
C ASN A 14 -22.14 -9.72 -12.58
N PRO A 15 -22.52 -11.01 -12.60
CA PRO A 15 -22.71 -11.72 -13.85
C PRO A 15 -23.81 -11.08 -14.73
N TYR A 16 -23.57 -11.07 -16.02
CA TYR A 16 -24.61 -10.74 -17.01
C TYR A 16 -25.58 -11.89 -17.17
N THR A 17 -26.84 -11.59 -17.41
CA THR A 17 -27.84 -12.59 -17.76
C THR A 17 -27.97 -12.66 -19.28
N ILE A 18 -27.61 -13.81 -19.86
CA ILE A 18 -27.90 -14.12 -21.26
C ILE A 18 -29.24 -14.80 -21.33
N ILE A 19 -30.12 -14.32 -22.20
CA ILE A 19 -31.41 -14.92 -22.46
C ILE A 19 -31.40 -15.52 -23.88
N LEU A 20 -31.48 -16.84 -23.96
CA LEU A 20 -31.68 -17.54 -25.22
C LEU A 20 -33.17 -17.63 -25.47
N THR A 21 -33.62 -17.01 -26.56
CA THR A 21 -35.02 -17.10 -27.01
C THR A 21 -35.09 -18.05 -28.20
N VAL A 22 -35.92 -19.07 -28.11
CA VAL A 22 -36.21 -20.00 -29.20
C VAL A 22 -37.66 -19.77 -29.64
N THR A 23 -37.83 -19.45 -30.91
CA THR A 23 -39.16 -19.23 -31.49
C THR A 23 -39.51 -20.34 -32.46
N ASP A 24 -40.65 -20.98 -32.29
CA ASP A 24 -41.23 -21.92 -33.30
C ASP A 24 -41.81 -21.09 -34.44
N ASN A 25 -41.20 -21.21 -35.62
CA ASN A 25 -41.60 -20.42 -36.82
C ASN A 25 -42.99 -20.74 -37.34
N ARG A 26 -43.64 -21.84 -36.89
CA ARG A 26 -44.98 -22.20 -37.31
C ARG A 26 -46.06 -21.64 -36.40
N THR A 27 -45.77 -21.60 -35.12
CA THR A 27 -46.76 -21.25 -34.09
C THR A 27 -46.47 -19.87 -33.45
N ASN A 28 -45.29 -19.28 -33.71
CA ASN A 28 -44.77 -18.10 -33.04
C ASN A 28 -44.64 -18.23 -31.51
N LEU A 29 -44.70 -19.46 -31.00
CA LEU A 29 -44.45 -19.72 -29.60
C LEU A 29 -42.97 -19.53 -29.28
N GLN A 30 -42.71 -18.89 -28.17
CA GLN A 30 -41.35 -18.62 -27.66
C GLN A 30 -41.10 -19.37 -26.38
N ASN A 31 -39.88 -19.90 -26.27
CA ASN A 31 -39.32 -20.47 -25.03
C ASN A 31 -38.05 -19.72 -24.68
N TYR A 32 -37.78 -19.53 -23.37
CA TYR A 32 -36.67 -18.77 -22.87
C TYR A 32 -35.84 -19.62 -21.95
N GLU A 33 -34.50 -19.55 -22.15
CA GLU A 33 -33.51 -20.14 -21.24
C GLU A 33 -32.60 -19.03 -20.79
N LYS A 34 -32.25 -19.01 -19.48
CA LYS A 34 -31.36 -18.02 -18.89
C LYS A 34 -30.03 -18.63 -18.50
N PHE A 35 -28.94 -17.97 -18.89
CA PHE A 35 -27.59 -18.35 -18.53
C PHE A 35 -26.90 -17.19 -17.81
N SER A 36 -26.03 -17.50 -16.88
CA SER A 36 -25.16 -16.53 -16.24
C SER A 36 -23.82 -16.47 -16.98
N LEU A 37 -23.37 -15.25 -17.32
CA LEU A 37 -22.09 -15.00 -17.96
C LEU A 37 -21.26 -14.05 -17.09
N SER A 38 -20.15 -14.52 -16.57
CA SER A 38 -19.16 -13.67 -15.91
C SER A 38 -18.12 -13.21 -16.92
N VAL A 39 -17.93 -11.89 -17.01
CA VAL A 39 -16.91 -11.26 -17.86
C VAL A 39 -15.85 -10.67 -16.96
N TYR A 40 -14.64 -11.20 -17.07
CA TYR A 40 -13.49 -10.74 -16.29
C TYR A 40 -12.59 -9.84 -17.14
N SER A 41 -11.94 -8.86 -16.50
CA SER A 41 -10.89 -8.10 -17.14
C SER A 41 -9.63 -8.95 -17.26
N ASN A 42 -8.88 -8.82 -18.37
CA ASN A 42 -7.53 -9.34 -18.45
C ASN A 42 -6.58 -8.68 -17.44
N TRP A 43 -6.99 -7.51 -16.94
CA TRP A 43 -6.30 -6.71 -15.93
C TRP A 43 -6.94 -6.94 -14.55
N GLY A 44 -7.14 -8.19 -14.16
CA GLY A 44 -7.79 -8.56 -12.91
C GLY A 44 -7.14 -7.96 -11.68
N LYS A 45 -7.79 -8.07 -10.53
CA LYS A 45 -7.23 -7.65 -9.24
C LYS A 45 -5.85 -8.29 -9.02
N GLY A 46 -4.88 -7.51 -8.52
CA GLY A 46 -3.52 -8.00 -8.34
C GLY A 46 -2.62 -7.06 -7.55
N LEU A 47 -1.33 -7.33 -7.63
CA LEU A 47 -0.28 -6.45 -7.10
C LEU A 47 0.26 -5.58 -8.23
N VAL A 48 0.09 -4.27 -8.12
CA VAL A 48 0.71 -3.29 -9.03
C VAL A 48 2.16 -3.08 -8.62
N VAL A 49 3.04 -3.10 -9.60
CA VAL A 49 4.47 -2.89 -9.43
C VAL A 49 4.90 -1.72 -10.32
N ALA A 50 5.36 -0.65 -9.70
CA ALA A 50 6.03 0.43 -10.43
C ALA A 50 7.52 0.12 -10.52
N ASP A 51 8.06 0.12 -11.71
CA ASP A 51 9.48 -0.08 -11.95
C ASP A 51 10.05 0.97 -12.92
N THR A 52 11.36 1.10 -12.92
CA THR A 52 12.10 1.90 -13.88
C THR A 52 13.17 1.07 -14.55
N ARG A 53 13.29 1.22 -15.86
CA ARG A 53 14.37 0.59 -16.66
C ARG A 53 15.42 1.59 -17.13
N ASP A 54 15.04 2.83 -17.24
CA ASP A 54 15.92 3.93 -17.69
C ASP A 54 16.47 4.78 -16.53
N GLY A 55 15.93 4.61 -15.31
CA GLY A 55 16.32 5.36 -14.13
C GLY A 55 15.75 6.79 -14.08
N VAL A 56 14.84 7.13 -14.98
CA VAL A 56 14.24 8.47 -15.12
C VAL A 56 12.71 8.41 -15.10
N ASN A 57 12.14 7.43 -15.81
CA ASN A 57 10.71 7.27 -15.97
C ASN A 57 10.22 5.99 -15.31
N THR A 58 8.92 5.93 -15.07
CA THR A 58 8.24 4.77 -14.47
C THR A 58 7.30 4.11 -15.45
N ASP A 59 7.22 2.78 -15.41
CA ASP A 59 6.10 2.03 -15.97
C ASP A 59 5.43 1.20 -14.88
N LEU A 60 4.23 0.70 -15.16
CA LEU A 60 3.49 -0.15 -14.24
C LEU A 60 3.41 -1.57 -14.79
N ASN A 61 3.47 -2.52 -13.88
CA ASN A 61 3.26 -3.93 -14.15
C ASN A 61 2.20 -4.46 -13.18
N LEU A 62 1.51 -5.53 -13.55
CA LEU A 62 0.50 -6.18 -12.73
C LEU A 62 0.85 -7.65 -12.51
N ILE A 63 0.94 -8.07 -11.27
CA ILE A 63 1.09 -9.48 -10.90
C ILE A 63 -0.28 -10.02 -10.51
N MET A 64 -0.74 -11.04 -11.22
CA MET A 64 -1.91 -11.84 -10.86
C MET A 64 -1.46 -13.23 -10.43
N SER A 65 -1.87 -13.62 -9.24
CA SER A 65 -1.54 -14.93 -8.66
C SER A 65 -2.53 -15.28 -7.55
N GLN A 66 -2.43 -16.48 -7.02
CA GLN A 66 -3.23 -16.86 -5.85
C GLN A 66 -3.02 -15.94 -4.64
N ASN A 67 -1.83 -15.31 -4.51
CA ASN A 67 -1.53 -14.38 -3.42
C ASN A 67 -2.31 -13.08 -3.52
N PHE A 68 -2.58 -12.60 -4.74
CA PHE A 68 -3.01 -11.22 -4.96
C PHE A 68 -4.35 -11.11 -5.69
N THR A 69 -4.83 -12.21 -6.32
CA THR A 69 -5.97 -12.15 -7.23
C THR A 69 -7.11 -13.02 -6.73
N GLU A 70 -8.27 -12.41 -6.57
CA GLU A 70 -9.51 -13.11 -6.20
C GLU A 70 -9.90 -14.12 -7.27
N ASN A 71 -10.29 -15.33 -6.83
CA ASN A 71 -10.71 -16.40 -7.72
C ASN A 71 -9.71 -16.76 -8.82
N PHE A 72 -8.40 -16.56 -8.56
CA PHE A 72 -7.35 -16.81 -9.54
C PHE A 72 -7.44 -18.18 -10.20
N LEU A 73 -7.63 -19.25 -9.41
CA LEU A 73 -7.73 -20.63 -9.90
C LEU A 73 -8.95 -20.95 -10.76
N GLN A 74 -9.97 -20.07 -10.75
CA GLN A 74 -11.12 -20.20 -11.66
C GLN A 74 -10.81 -19.72 -13.07
N GLN A 75 -9.76 -18.90 -13.21
CA GLN A 75 -9.37 -18.27 -14.47
C GLN A 75 -8.06 -18.82 -15.04
N PHE A 76 -7.17 -19.28 -14.17
CA PHE A 76 -5.80 -19.69 -14.50
C PHE A 76 -5.45 -21.01 -13.84
N ASP A 77 -4.47 -21.73 -14.38
CA ASP A 77 -3.95 -22.97 -13.77
C ASP A 77 -3.18 -22.62 -12.47
N GLU A 78 -3.16 -23.55 -11.52
CA GLU A 78 -2.50 -23.39 -10.22
C GLU A 78 -1.01 -23.04 -10.33
N LYS A 79 -0.38 -23.39 -11.43
CA LYS A 79 1.06 -23.21 -11.69
C LYS A 79 1.40 -21.88 -12.34
N ASP A 80 0.40 -21.14 -12.81
CA ASP A 80 0.62 -19.94 -13.62
C ASP A 80 0.52 -18.68 -12.76
N ASN A 81 1.65 -18.03 -12.52
CA ASN A 81 1.64 -16.63 -12.15
C ASN A 81 1.58 -15.80 -13.44
N THR A 82 0.60 -14.95 -13.57
CA THR A 82 0.50 -14.06 -14.72
C THR A 82 1.11 -12.70 -14.37
N ILE A 83 2.18 -12.35 -15.05
CA ILE A 83 2.80 -11.03 -14.94
C ILE A 83 2.54 -10.25 -16.22
N LEU A 84 1.69 -9.25 -16.14
CA LEU A 84 1.44 -8.31 -17.22
C LEU A 84 2.42 -7.15 -17.09
N LYS A 85 3.30 -7.02 -18.07
CA LYS A 85 4.37 -6.01 -18.06
C LYS A 85 3.94 -4.77 -18.84
N ASN A 86 4.45 -3.62 -18.39
CA ASN A 86 4.30 -2.34 -19.08
C ASN A 86 2.83 -2.00 -19.33
N VAL A 87 1.95 -2.27 -18.34
CA VAL A 87 0.50 -2.11 -18.51
C VAL A 87 0.12 -0.66 -18.77
N TYR A 88 0.81 0.30 -18.14
CA TYR A 88 0.53 1.72 -18.36
C TYR A 88 0.97 2.16 -19.77
N SER A 89 2.23 1.93 -20.15
CA SER A 89 2.70 2.37 -21.47
C SER A 89 1.99 1.66 -22.62
N THR A 90 1.64 0.37 -22.43
CA THR A 90 0.88 -0.39 -23.43
C THR A 90 -0.49 0.26 -23.72
N THR A 91 -1.19 0.70 -22.68
CA THR A 91 -2.50 1.35 -22.82
C THR A 91 -2.38 2.80 -23.30
N ASN A 92 -1.31 3.51 -22.93
CA ASN A 92 -1.14 4.94 -23.21
C ASN A 92 -0.19 5.22 -24.38
N ASN A 93 -0.28 4.44 -25.48
CA ASN A 93 0.45 4.63 -26.75
C ASN A 93 1.98 4.67 -26.59
N GLY A 94 2.54 3.88 -25.69
CA GLY A 94 3.99 3.82 -25.43
C GLY A 94 4.51 4.93 -24.50
N LYS A 95 3.63 5.80 -23.98
CA LYS A 95 4.03 6.87 -23.05
C LYS A 95 4.36 6.26 -21.68
N LEU A 96 5.52 6.60 -21.13
CA LEU A 96 5.89 6.30 -19.75
C LEU A 96 5.37 7.38 -18.80
N ILE A 97 5.29 7.06 -17.51
CA ILE A 97 5.04 8.03 -16.44
C ILE A 97 6.33 8.80 -16.21
N GLU A 98 6.28 10.13 -16.33
CA GLU A 98 7.42 11.00 -16.07
C GLU A 98 7.80 10.97 -14.58
N GLY A 99 9.10 10.79 -14.29
CA GLY A 99 9.65 10.72 -12.96
C GLY A 99 9.64 9.32 -12.34
N LEU A 100 10.26 9.21 -11.19
CA LEU A 100 10.36 7.96 -10.43
C LEU A 100 9.20 7.87 -9.45
N ALA A 101 8.41 6.80 -9.55
CA ALA A 101 7.27 6.59 -8.66
C ALA A 101 7.69 6.54 -7.18
N THR A 102 6.98 7.28 -6.35
CA THR A 102 7.17 7.34 -4.90
C THR A 102 6.08 6.64 -4.13
N ALA A 103 4.85 6.61 -4.68
CA ALA A 103 3.74 5.84 -4.11
C ALA A 103 2.73 5.45 -5.19
N ILE A 104 2.02 4.36 -4.91
CA ILE A 104 0.84 3.90 -5.66
C ILE A 104 -0.27 3.68 -4.64
N MET A 105 -1.48 4.10 -4.97
CA MET A 105 -2.62 3.88 -4.11
C MET A 105 -3.90 3.74 -4.91
N THR A 106 -4.72 2.75 -4.57
CA THR A 106 -6.09 2.65 -5.07
C THR A 106 -7.04 3.23 -4.04
N SER A 107 -7.93 4.09 -4.49
CA SER A 107 -9.02 4.67 -3.70
C SER A 107 -10.36 4.48 -4.38
N PHE A 108 -11.43 4.51 -3.58
CA PHE A 108 -12.80 4.55 -4.09
C PHE A 108 -13.21 5.99 -4.37
N TYR A 109 -13.90 6.17 -5.47
CA TYR A 109 -14.55 7.39 -5.83
C TYR A 109 -15.93 7.08 -6.39
N ASP A 110 -17.01 7.40 -5.66
CA ASP A 110 -18.40 7.29 -6.07
C ASP A 110 -18.69 5.97 -6.82
N ASP A 111 -18.44 4.83 -6.15
CA ASP A 111 -18.53 3.46 -6.67
C ASP A 111 -17.49 3.06 -7.74
N ASN A 112 -16.66 3.99 -8.18
CA ASN A 112 -15.52 3.70 -9.05
C ASN A 112 -14.21 3.60 -8.25
N ARG A 113 -13.22 2.96 -8.84
CA ARG A 113 -11.87 2.91 -8.29
C ARG A 113 -10.96 3.80 -9.10
N ILE A 114 -10.04 4.45 -8.41
CA ILE A 114 -9.01 5.28 -9.02
C ILE A 114 -7.67 4.78 -8.51
N LEU A 115 -6.77 4.49 -9.43
CA LEU A 115 -5.36 4.25 -9.13
C LEU A 115 -4.61 5.58 -9.25
N THR A 116 -4.05 6.04 -8.14
CA THR A 116 -3.21 7.24 -8.08
C THR A 116 -1.75 6.83 -7.98
N VAL A 117 -0.91 7.39 -8.82
CA VAL A 117 0.55 7.26 -8.78
C VAL A 117 1.15 8.62 -8.52
N THR A 118 2.03 8.71 -7.54
CA THR A 118 2.88 9.89 -7.34
C THR A 118 4.30 9.57 -7.78
N THR A 119 4.95 10.54 -8.40
CA THR A 119 6.38 10.49 -8.69
C THR A 119 7.10 11.57 -7.87
N ASP A 120 8.38 11.75 -8.09
CA ASP A 120 9.18 12.81 -7.46
C ASP A 120 8.72 14.23 -7.85
N HIS A 121 7.92 14.38 -8.91
CA HIS A 121 7.45 15.69 -9.38
C HIS A 121 6.08 15.69 -10.08
N SER A 122 5.35 14.58 -10.07
CA SER A 122 4.04 14.46 -10.72
C SER A 122 3.06 13.63 -9.90
N VAL A 123 1.77 13.88 -10.09
CA VAL A 123 0.67 13.05 -9.60
C VAL A 123 -0.23 12.72 -10.76
N LEU A 124 -0.50 11.46 -10.98
CA LEU A 124 -1.44 11.07 -12.04
C LEU A 124 -2.46 10.05 -11.52
N GLN A 125 -3.64 10.10 -12.10
CA GLN A 125 -4.74 9.19 -11.85
C GLN A 125 -5.07 8.40 -13.08
N MET A 126 -5.49 7.16 -12.88
CA MET A 126 -5.92 6.26 -13.95
C MET A 126 -7.00 5.30 -13.47
N ASP A 127 -7.70 4.71 -14.41
CA ASP A 127 -8.55 3.58 -14.13
C ASP A 127 -7.69 2.36 -13.76
N PRO A 128 -7.94 1.68 -12.65
CA PRO A 128 -7.14 0.53 -12.22
C PRO A 128 -7.37 -0.73 -13.06
N PHE A 129 -8.39 -0.77 -13.93
CA PHE A 129 -8.74 -1.96 -14.70
C PHE A 129 -8.23 -1.93 -16.14
N ASP A 130 -7.99 -0.75 -16.71
CA ASP A 130 -7.45 -0.61 -18.05
C ASP A 130 -6.21 0.28 -18.12
N TYR A 131 -5.83 0.91 -17.01
CA TYR A 131 -4.66 1.80 -16.87
C TYR A 131 -4.67 3.01 -17.81
N VAL A 132 -5.84 3.37 -18.33
CA VAL A 132 -6.01 4.59 -19.12
C VAL A 132 -5.77 5.80 -18.24
N GLN A 133 -4.87 6.68 -18.68
CA GLN A 133 -4.54 7.92 -17.97
C GLN A 133 -5.79 8.81 -17.87
N GLY A 134 -6.09 9.21 -16.65
CA GLY A 134 -7.11 10.22 -16.34
C GLY A 134 -6.49 11.59 -16.07
N MET A 135 -6.83 12.19 -14.92
CA MET A 135 -6.32 13.50 -14.52
C MET A 135 -4.84 13.47 -14.12
N VAL A 136 -4.13 14.53 -14.44
CA VAL A 136 -2.69 14.68 -14.16
C VAL A 136 -2.44 16.04 -13.51
N ASP A 137 -1.56 16.05 -12.51
CA ASP A 137 -1.01 17.25 -11.88
C ASP A 137 -2.10 18.24 -11.42
N ASN A 138 -2.09 19.45 -11.91
CA ASN A 138 -3.03 20.48 -11.50
C ASN A 138 -4.49 20.21 -11.85
N GLU A 139 -4.78 19.26 -12.74
CA GLU A 139 -6.16 18.82 -13.00
C GLU A 139 -6.78 18.12 -11.78
N ILE A 140 -5.95 17.58 -10.89
CA ILE A 140 -6.36 16.86 -9.67
C ILE A 140 -6.76 17.81 -8.54
N PHE A 141 -6.39 19.09 -8.62
CA PHE A 141 -6.62 20.08 -7.56
C PHE A 141 -7.72 21.05 -7.95
N PHE A 142 -8.57 21.39 -6.98
CA PHE A 142 -9.58 22.45 -7.17
C PHE A 142 -8.94 23.84 -7.31
N ILE A 143 -7.85 24.08 -6.57
CA ILE A 143 -7.03 25.29 -6.70
C ILE A 143 -5.65 24.85 -7.20
N PRO A 144 -5.22 25.30 -8.39
CA PRO A 144 -3.93 24.92 -8.94
C PRO A 144 -2.76 25.24 -8.00
N ILE A 145 -1.80 24.33 -7.93
CA ILE A 145 -0.56 24.48 -7.16
C ILE A 145 0.52 25.05 -8.09
N PRO A 146 1.29 26.05 -7.65
CA PRO A 146 2.46 26.52 -8.40
C PRO A 146 3.45 25.41 -8.71
N GLU A 147 4.03 25.40 -9.90
CA GLU A 147 4.91 24.33 -10.41
C GLU A 147 6.10 24.06 -9.47
N GLU A 148 6.70 25.11 -8.92
CA GLU A 148 7.84 25.01 -8.01
C GLU A 148 7.51 24.31 -6.67
N ARG A 149 6.20 24.21 -6.35
CA ARG A 149 5.66 23.53 -5.17
C ARG A 149 5.07 22.16 -5.49
N PHE A 150 5.16 21.72 -6.73
CA PHE A 150 4.61 20.43 -7.14
C PHE A 150 5.58 19.30 -6.78
N LYS A 151 5.62 18.93 -5.50
CA LYS A 151 6.52 17.93 -4.90
C LYS A 151 5.72 16.94 -4.06
N PRO A 152 5.18 15.88 -4.66
CA PRO A 152 4.44 14.85 -3.93
C PRO A 152 5.35 14.15 -2.90
N MET A 153 4.89 14.01 -1.67
CA MET A 153 5.68 13.44 -0.57
C MET A 153 5.05 12.21 0.05
N CYS A 154 3.73 12.23 0.28
CA CYS A 154 3.05 11.14 0.93
C CYS A 154 1.58 11.10 0.50
N LEU A 155 1.09 9.91 0.22
CA LEU A 155 -0.29 9.66 -0.21
C LEU A 155 -0.94 8.68 0.78
N MET A 156 -2.12 9.03 1.31
CA MET A 156 -2.82 8.27 2.33
C MET A 156 -4.30 8.14 1.98
N TYR A 157 -4.87 6.97 2.25
CA TYR A 157 -6.30 6.71 2.04
C TYR A 157 -6.87 5.88 3.18
N ASP A 158 -8.02 6.30 3.68
CA ASP A 158 -8.84 5.53 4.60
C ASP A 158 -10.11 5.06 3.87
N ASN A 159 -10.20 3.76 3.60
CA ASN A 159 -11.34 3.17 2.88
C ASN A 159 -12.64 3.29 3.70
N SER A 160 -12.57 3.12 5.00
CA SER A 160 -13.76 3.18 5.87
C SER A 160 -14.37 4.59 5.94
N ALA A 161 -13.54 5.60 5.73
CA ALA A 161 -13.93 7.01 5.73
C ALA A 161 -14.10 7.59 4.33
N TYR A 162 -13.69 6.87 3.27
CA TYR A 162 -13.62 7.41 1.91
C TYR A 162 -12.89 8.76 1.85
N TYR A 163 -11.74 8.80 2.52
CA TYR A 163 -10.98 10.02 2.73
C TYR A 163 -9.53 9.83 2.34
N GLU A 164 -9.04 10.74 1.51
CA GLU A 164 -7.69 10.70 0.96
C GLU A 164 -6.96 11.99 1.28
N LEU A 165 -5.71 11.87 1.74
CA LEU A 165 -4.80 12.98 1.96
C LEU A 165 -3.58 12.82 1.06
N LEU A 166 -3.12 13.95 0.52
CA LEU A 166 -1.88 14.07 -0.20
C LEU A 166 -1.04 15.17 0.45
N ILE A 167 0.19 14.84 0.81
CA ILE A 167 1.19 15.83 1.22
C ILE A 167 1.95 16.27 -0.02
N MET A 168 1.87 17.56 -0.33
CA MET A 168 2.52 18.20 -1.46
C MET A 168 3.36 19.37 -0.95
N ASP A 169 4.68 19.34 -1.15
CA ASP A 169 5.63 20.34 -0.68
C ASP A 169 5.33 20.77 0.77
N HIS A 170 5.20 19.78 1.66
CA HIS A 170 4.92 19.94 3.10
C HIS A 170 3.53 20.46 3.47
N VAL A 171 2.63 20.63 2.51
CA VAL A 171 1.25 21.06 2.73
C VAL A 171 0.29 19.90 2.50
N VAL A 172 -0.72 19.78 3.34
CA VAL A 172 -1.72 18.69 3.27
C VAL A 172 -2.92 19.15 2.47
N TYR A 173 -3.30 18.34 1.50
CA TYR A 173 -4.53 18.46 0.70
C TYR A 173 -5.41 17.25 0.95
N ALA A 174 -6.72 17.45 0.96
CA ALA A 174 -7.68 16.40 1.24
C ALA A 174 -8.75 16.32 0.17
N ARG A 175 -9.28 15.10 -0.06
CA ARG A 175 -10.53 14.90 -0.80
C ARG A 175 -11.38 13.83 -0.14
N ARG A 176 -12.71 14.02 -0.24
CA ARG A 176 -13.69 13.00 0.14
C ARG A 176 -14.14 12.27 -1.10
N THR A 177 -13.90 10.97 -1.14
CA THR A 177 -14.12 10.20 -2.36
C THR A 177 -15.56 9.66 -2.48
N ARG A 178 -16.36 9.69 -1.41
CA ARG A 178 -17.74 9.17 -1.41
C ARG A 178 -18.79 10.12 -1.99
N TRP A 179 -18.55 11.44 -1.96
CA TRP A 179 -19.58 12.43 -2.29
C TRP A 179 -19.24 13.32 -3.49
N GLY A 180 -18.57 12.76 -4.45
CA GLY A 180 -18.41 13.38 -5.75
C GLY A 180 -17.28 14.40 -5.88
N ASN A 181 -16.41 14.57 -4.91
CA ASN A 181 -15.25 15.45 -5.02
C ASN A 181 -14.08 14.76 -5.71
N LYS A 182 -13.95 14.94 -7.02
CA LYS A 182 -12.83 14.40 -7.80
C LYS A 182 -11.51 15.07 -7.45
N ASN A 183 -11.55 16.34 -7.10
CA ASN A 183 -10.38 17.16 -6.89
C ASN A 183 -10.06 17.29 -5.41
N TYR A 184 -8.78 17.41 -5.11
CA TYR A 184 -8.35 17.82 -3.79
C TYR A 184 -8.83 19.25 -3.50
N SER A 185 -9.26 19.48 -2.26
CA SER A 185 -9.68 20.78 -1.75
C SER A 185 -8.51 21.78 -1.70
N ALA A 186 -8.78 22.98 -1.20
CA ALA A 186 -7.71 23.86 -0.73
C ALA A 186 -6.85 23.16 0.34
N SER A 187 -5.65 23.67 0.57
CA SER A 187 -4.78 23.20 1.65
C SER A 187 -5.49 23.23 3.00
N LEU A 188 -5.26 22.19 3.80
CA LEU A 188 -5.79 22.15 5.15
C LEU A 188 -4.99 23.08 6.07
N GLU A 189 -5.69 23.75 6.99
CA GLU A 189 -5.10 24.52 8.07
C GLU A 189 -5.08 23.70 9.37
N THR A 190 -4.21 24.07 10.31
CA THR A 190 -4.23 23.50 11.65
C THR A 190 -5.32 24.13 12.50
N SER A 191 -5.88 23.38 13.44
CA SER A 191 -6.93 23.87 14.36
C SER A 191 -6.50 25.05 15.22
N ASP A 192 -5.19 25.24 15.44
CA ASP A 192 -4.60 26.37 16.16
C ASP A 192 -4.10 27.48 15.23
N LEU A 193 -4.36 27.36 13.91
CA LEU A 193 -3.92 28.30 12.86
C LEU A 193 -2.41 28.53 12.81
N SER A 194 -1.63 27.67 13.44
CA SER A 194 -0.17 27.75 13.39
C SER A 194 0.37 27.20 12.06
N PRO A 195 1.46 27.76 11.53
CA PRO A 195 2.13 27.16 10.38
C PRO A 195 2.65 25.76 10.73
N TYR A 196 2.63 24.87 9.76
CA TYR A 196 3.11 23.49 9.89
C TYR A 196 3.98 23.10 8.70
N ARG A 197 4.67 21.97 8.84
CA ARG A 197 5.45 21.32 7.78
C ARG A 197 5.25 19.81 7.84
N ALA A 198 4.28 19.33 7.08
CA ALA A 198 3.99 17.91 6.98
C ALA A 198 5.07 17.17 6.18
N THR A 199 5.53 16.03 6.66
CA THR A 199 6.56 15.24 5.96
C THR A 199 6.14 13.81 5.68
N LEU A 200 5.41 13.20 6.59
CA LEU A 200 4.98 11.81 6.52
C LEU A 200 3.65 11.64 7.25
N GLY A 201 2.91 10.63 6.86
CA GLY A 201 1.67 10.28 7.54
C GLY A 201 1.27 8.83 7.32
N CYS A 202 0.25 8.41 8.02
CA CYS A 202 -0.34 7.09 7.83
C CYS A 202 -1.86 7.11 7.93
N SER A 203 -2.48 6.17 7.24
CA SER A 203 -3.89 5.85 7.38
C SER A 203 -4.09 4.76 8.42
N PHE A 204 -5.26 4.76 9.04
CA PHE A 204 -5.71 3.67 9.91
C PHE A 204 -6.11 2.43 9.10
N ILE A 205 -6.14 1.30 9.80
CA ILE A 205 -6.61 0.03 9.24
C ILE A 205 -8.14 0.06 9.18
N GLU A 206 -8.68 -0.54 8.15
CA GLU A 206 -10.11 -0.78 7.99
C GLU A 206 -10.69 -1.47 9.23
N GLY A 207 -11.80 -0.93 9.77
CA GLY A 207 -12.45 -1.45 10.96
C GLY A 207 -12.06 -0.79 12.28
N SER A 208 -11.03 0.07 12.32
CA SER A 208 -10.72 0.84 13.51
C SER A 208 -11.81 1.89 13.78
N ASN A 209 -12.08 2.17 15.06
CA ASN A 209 -13.04 3.21 15.45
C ASN A 209 -12.48 4.63 15.28
N THR A 210 -11.25 4.79 14.83
CA THR A 210 -10.58 6.08 14.79
C THR A 210 -10.84 6.86 13.52
N ARG A 211 -11.01 6.19 12.36
CA ARG A 211 -11.30 6.80 11.05
C ARG A 211 -10.57 8.12 10.81
N SER A 212 -9.30 8.15 11.14
CA SER A 212 -8.47 9.34 11.11
C SER A 212 -7.16 9.04 10.42
N LEU A 213 -6.63 10.03 9.74
CA LEU A 213 -5.30 10.01 9.16
C LEU A 213 -4.38 10.85 10.06
N TYR A 214 -3.14 10.43 10.19
CA TYR A 214 -2.16 11.08 11.05
C TYR A 214 -1.00 11.59 10.23
N VAL A 215 -0.49 12.75 10.61
CA VAL A 215 0.60 13.43 9.91
C VAL A 215 1.62 13.90 10.93
N TYR A 216 2.89 13.80 10.60
CA TYR A 216 3.96 14.40 11.39
C TYR A 216 4.27 15.81 10.89
N ASP A 217 4.18 16.78 11.80
CA ASP A 217 4.55 18.18 11.61
C ASP A 217 6.01 18.40 12.09
N GLU A 218 6.92 18.37 11.14
CA GLU A 218 8.37 18.53 11.41
C GLU A 218 8.72 19.92 11.94
N LEU A 219 7.99 20.96 11.51
CA LEU A 219 8.26 22.34 11.91
C LEU A 219 8.10 22.53 13.42
N ASN A 220 7.06 21.93 13.98
CA ASN A 220 6.72 22.04 15.38
C ASN A 220 7.10 20.80 16.20
N GLY A 221 7.55 19.72 15.55
CA GLY A 221 7.92 18.46 16.21
C GLY A 221 6.73 17.78 16.89
N ARG A 222 5.58 17.70 16.23
CA ARG A 222 4.33 17.20 16.78
C ARG A 222 3.55 16.36 15.80
N PHE A 223 2.54 15.62 16.28
CA PHE A 223 1.58 14.94 15.43
C PHE A 223 0.33 15.78 15.21
N LEU A 224 -0.21 15.67 14.00
CA LEU A 224 -1.50 16.22 13.61
C LEU A 224 -2.43 15.08 13.26
N LYS A 225 -3.71 15.23 13.56
CA LYS A 225 -4.77 14.27 13.28
C LYS A 225 -5.77 14.90 12.32
N CYS A 226 -6.13 14.17 11.27
CA CYS A 226 -7.14 14.59 10.30
C CYS A 226 -8.33 13.64 10.35
N PRO A 227 -9.37 13.91 11.15
CA PRO A 227 -10.60 13.15 11.14
C PRO A 227 -11.37 13.39 9.83
N TYR A 228 -12.00 12.35 9.29
CA TYR A 228 -12.66 12.44 7.97
C TYR A 228 -13.80 13.46 7.90
N GLU A 229 -14.42 13.81 9.02
CA GLU A 229 -15.52 14.79 9.09
C GLU A 229 -15.06 16.26 9.13
N TYR A 230 -13.76 16.48 9.35
CA TYR A 230 -13.19 17.83 9.49
C TYR A 230 -12.33 18.19 8.28
N ASN A 231 -12.37 19.45 7.90
CA ASN A 231 -11.50 20.02 6.86
C ASN A 231 -10.31 20.77 7.48
N GLU A 232 -9.78 20.25 8.59
CA GLU A 232 -8.67 20.84 9.33
C GLU A 232 -7.76 19.73 9.89
N LEU A 233 -6.53 20.10 10.19
CA LEU A 233 -5.57 19.27 10.90
C LEU A 233 -5.62 19.60 12.39
N GLN A 234 -6.17 18.71 13.17
CA GLN A 234 -6.23 18.89 14.63
C GLN A 234 -4.87 18.61 15.27
N VAL A 235 -4.40 19.54 16.10
CA VAL A 235 -3.21 19.33 16.91
C VAL A 235 -3.49 18.23 17.92
N VAL A 236 -2.73 17.14 17.86
CA VAL A 236 -2.86 16.00 18.78
C VAL A 236 -2.53 16.44 20.20
N GLN A 237 -3.42 16.14 21.13
CA GLN A 237 -3.23 16.37 22.56
C GLN A 237 -2.77 15.07 23.23
N SER A 238 -1.70 15.14 24.00
CA SER A 238 -1.20 14.00 24.76
C SER A 238 -1.93 13.86 26.10
N THR A 239 -2.25 12.63 26.47
CA THR A 239 -2.89 12.31 27.78
C THR A 239 -1.98 12.50 29.00
N GLY A 240 -0.79 13.03 28.86
CA GLY A 240 0.04 13.55 29.95
C GLY A 240 0.82 12.51 30.80
N THR A 241 0.55 11.22 30.68
CA THR A 241 1.19 10.18 31.52
C THR A 241 2.11 9.21 30.76
N GLY A 242 2.29 9.41 29.46
CA GLY A 242 3.10 8.52 28.61
C GLY A 242 4.62 8.83 28.64
N PRO A 243 5.44 8.01 27.98
CA PRO A 243 6.89 8.18 27.94
C PRO A 243 7.36 9.39 27.16
N PHE A 244 6.47 10.05 26.40
CA PHE A 244 6.74 11.26 25.63
C PHE A 244 5.46 12.08 25.44
N ASN A 245 5.60 13.32 24.97
CA ASN A 245 4.49 14.20 24.64
C ASN A 245 4.29 14.24 23.13
N LEU A 246 3.12 13.81 22.64
CA LEU A 246 2.77 13.78 21.22
C LEU A 246 2.73 15.19 20.57
N ASN A 247 2.53 16.21 21.39
CA ASN A 247 2.56 17.60 20.94
C ASN A 247 3.97 18.22 20.97
N ASN A 248 4.98 17.46 21.39
CA ASN A 248 6.38 17.85 21.38
C ASN A 248 7.28 16.60 21.41
N VAL A 249 7.42 15.93 20.28
CA VAL A 249 8.32 14.77 20.11
C VAL A 249 9.73 15.20 19.65
N GLY A 250 9.93 16.49 19.43
CA GLY A 250 11.17 17.03 18.88
C GLY A 250 11.15 17.11 17.34
N LYS A 251 12.01 17.99 16.82
CA LYS A 251 12.15 18.23 15.37
C LYS A 251 13.11 17.19 14.78
N MET A 252 12.56 16.10 14.28
CA MET A 252 13.32 14.97 13.73
C MET A 252 12.91 14.70 12.28
N ASN A 253 13.69 13.86 11.57
CA ASN A 253 13.29 13.33 10.28
C ASN A 253 12.40 12.09 10.51
N ALA A 254 11.17 12.12 10.05
CA ALA A 254 10.32 10.94 10.06
C ALA A 254 10.72 10.02 8.90
N LEU A 255 11.11 8.78 9.20
CA LEU A 255 11.53 7.78 8.21
C LEU A 255 10.42 6.80 7.86
N PHE A 256 9.52 6.54 8.79
CA PHE A 256 8.45 5.57 8.66
C PHE A 256 7.29 5.92 9.58
N MET A 257 6.08 5.70 9.12
CA MET A 257 4.87 5.81 9.91
C MET A 257 3.82 4.85 9.39
N ALA A 258 3.36 3.93 10.21
CA ALA A 258 2.36 2.94 9.82
C ALA A 258 1.58 2.42 11.02
N PRO A 259 0.42 1.79 10.78
CA PRO A 259 -0.31 1.09 11.83
C PRO A 259 0.49 -0.11 12.34
N GLY A 260 0.49 -0.29 13.67
CA GLY A 260 1.00 -1.46 14.36
C GLY A 260 -0.11 -2.23 15.06
N LYS A 261 0.25 -3.10 16.00
CA LYS A 261 -0.69 -3.93 16.74
C LYS A 261 -1.63 -3.09 17.61
N ASP A 262 -2.87 -3.55 17.75
CA ASP A 262 -3.90 -2.97 18.61
C ASP A 262 -4.18 -1.49 18.30
N ASP A 263 -4.25 -1.15 16.99
CA ASP A 263 -4.48 0.20 16.47
C ASP A 263 -3.41 1.25 16.87
N ALA A 264 -2.26 0.81 17.37
CA ALA A 264 -1.15 1.70 17.64
C ALA A 264 -0.53 2.24 16.34
N ILE A 265 -0.02 3.44 16.39
CA ILE A 265 0.76 4.03 15.31
C ILE A 265 2.23 3.92 15.67
N TYR A 266 3.02 3.36 14.76
CA TYR A 266 4.46 3.24 14.87
C TYR A 266 5.11 4.30 14.00
N THR A 267 6.01 5.10 14.59
CA THR A 267 6.75 6.13 13.85
C THR A 267 8.23 5.99 14.16
N VAL A 268 9.04 5.79 13.12
CA VAL A 268 10.49 5.79 13.24
C VAL A 268 11.03 7.16 12.90
N PHE A 269 11.80 7.72 13.81
CA PHE A 269 12.47 8.99 13.65
C PHE A 269 13.98 8.86 13.63
N GLU A 270 14.62 9.76 12.90
CA GLU A 270 16.06 9.99 12.93
C GLU A 270 16.34 11.43 13.38
N THR A 271 17.30 11.60 14.25
CA THR A 271 17.74 12.96 14.64
C THR A 271 18.28 13.72 13.45
N LYS A 272 18.22 15.06 13.49
CA LYS A 272 18.62 15.92 12.35
C LYS A 272 20.11 15.78 11.98
N ASP A 273 20.94 15.38 12.92
CA ASP A 273 22.37 15.06 12.70
C ASP A 273 22.61 13.63 12.17
N GLY A 274 21.54 12.81 12.02
CA GLY A 274 21.64 11.43 11.58
C GLY A 274 22.25 10.47 12.61
N GLY A 275 22.51 10.94 13.85
CA GLY A 275 23.26 10.17 14.85
C GLY A 275 22.45 9.14 15.62
N LYS A 276 21.12 9.29 15.68
CA LYS A 276 20.25 8.41 16.47
C LYS A 276 18.96 8.11 15.75
N ARG A 277 18.40 6.92 16.03
CA ARG A 277 17.07 6.51 15.58
C ARG A 277 16.21 6.05 16.74
N TYR A 278 14.93 6.43 16.69
CA TYR A 278 13.95 6.14 17.73
C TYR A 278 12.66 5.60 17.11
N LEU A 279 12.00 4.69 17.84
CA LEU A 279 10.62 4.28 17.57
C LEU A 279 9.71 4.88 18.63
N TYR A 280 8.74 5.66 18.18
CA TYR A 280 7.64 6.18 18.97
C TYR A 280 6.38 5.38 18.64
N THR A 281 5.68 4.90 19.65
CA THR A 281 4.39 4.24 19.46
C THR A 281 3.33 4.94 20.28
N PHE A 282 2.16 5.17 19.68
CA PHE A 282 1.05 5.84 20.34
C PHE A 282 -0.29 5.28 19.89
N ASP A 283 -1.29 5.37 20.77
CA ASP A 283 -2.68 5.09 20.47
C ASP A 283 -3.31 6.29 19.78
N GLY A 284 -3.95 6.08 18.63
CA GLY A 284 -4.60 7.13 17.86
C GLY A 284 -5.86 7.73 18.48
N GLY A 285 -6.31 7.22 19.62
CA GLY A 285 -7.51 7.71 20.32
C GLY A 285 -8.79 7.43 19.55
N THR A 286 -9.79 8.30 19.69
CA THR A 286 -11.10 8.16 19.05
C THR A 286 -11.31 9.16 17.93
N LEU A 287 -12.31 8.95 17.07
CA LEU A 287 -12.60 9.79 15.90
C LEU A 287 -12.73 11.29 16.23
N TYR A 288 -13.51 11.61 17.24
CA TYR A 288 -13.90 13.01 17.54
C TYR A 288 -13.01 13.72 18.55
N VAL A 289 -12.07 13.01 19.15
CA VAL A 289 -11.23 13.56 20.21
C VAL A 289 -9.78 13.63 19.73
N PRO A 290 -9.13 14.81 19.74
CA PRO A 290 -7.74 14.91 19.32
C PRO A 290 -6.74 14.29 20.30
N THR A 291 -7.22 13.83 21.47
CA THR A 291 -6.39 13.24 22.51
C THR A 291 -5.91 11.86 22.11
N CYS A 292 -4.60 11.64 22.16
CA CYS A 292 -3.91 10.39 21.91
C CYS A 292 -3.01 10.04 23.10
N SER A 293 -2.67 8.77 23.24
CA SER A 293 -1.84 8.29 24.35
C SER A 293 -0.50 7.80 23.85
N ALA A 294 0.60 8.36 24.37
CA ALA A 294 1.94 7.84 24.13
C ALA A 294 2.09 6.47 24.80
N LEU A 295 2.50 5.44 24.04
CA LEU A 295 2.59 4.07 24.54
C LEU A 295 4.03 3.69 24.90
N LYS A 296 4.95 3.76 23.93
CA LYS A 296 6.34 3.35 24.10
C LYS A 296 7.29 4.27 23.32
N LEU A 297 8.50 4.39 23.85
CA LEU A 297 9.64 5.03 23.21
C LEU A 297 10.83 4.10 23.32
N TYR A 298 11.41 3.74 22.16
CA TYR A 298 12.59 2.88 22.09
C TYR A 298 13.72 3.60 21.38
N ASP A 299 14.94 3.55 21.94
CA ASP A 299 16.15 3.92 21.23
C ASP A 299 16.58 2.75 20.35
N LEU A 300 16.55 2.96 19.04
CA LEU A 300 16.89 1.94 18.05
C LEU A 300 18.36 1.96 17.65
N THR A 301 19.11 2.96 18.01
CA THR A 301 20.42 3.32 17.46
C THR A 301 21.44 2.17 17.46
N SER A 302 21.41 1.33 18.48
CA SER A 302 22.37 0.23 18.66
C SER A 302 21.99 -1.09 17.97
N TYR A 303 20.79 -1.20 17.39
CA TYR A 303 20.38 -2.45 16.74
C TYR A 303 21.11 -2.69 15.42
N PRO A 304 21.42 -3.96 15.09
CA PRO A 304 22.21 -4.31 13.91
C PRO A 304 21.62 -3.76 12.61
N GLY A 305 22.40 -2.97 11.89
CA GLY A 305 22.03 -2.45 10.58
C GLY A 305 20.95 -1.36 10.57
N ILE A 306 20.41 -0.99 11.73
CA ILE A 306 19.28 -0.05 11.83
C ILE A 306 19.60 1.33 11.21
N MET A 307 20.86 1.78 11.32
CA MET A 307 21.29 3.07 10.76
C MET A 307 21.47 3.04 9.24
N ASN A 308 21.48 1.86 8.61
CA ASN A 308 21.64 1.66 7.17
C ASN A 308 20.41 0.98 6.55
N THR A 309 19.22 1.26 7.08
CA THR A 309 17.98 0.65 6.58
C THR A 309 17.59 1.20 5.22
N VAL A 310 17.05 0.30 4.39
CA VAL A 310 16.42 0.61 3.10
C VAL A 310 14.90 0.66 3.22
N GLY A 311 14.33 0.18 4.33
CA GLY A 311 12.89 0.22 4.57
C GLY A 311 12.50 -0.33 5.93
N PHE A 312 11.32 0.09 6.37
CA PHE A 312 10.64 -0.39 7.57
C PHE A 312 9.24 -0.86 7.19
N ASP A 313 8.70 -1.80 7.94
CA ASP A 313 7.27 -2.08 7.95
C ASP A 313 6.79 -2.72 9.26
N SER A 314 5.46 -2.77 9.44
CA SER A 314 4.82 -3.32 10.62
C SER A 314 3.56 -4.10 10.24
N SER A 315 3.06 -4.91 11.16
CA SER A 315 1.81 -5.64 10.99
C SER A 315 0.82 -5.27 12.10
N PRO A 316 -0.48 -5.10 11.79
CA PRO A 316 -1.48 -4.87 12.81
C PRO A 316 -1.74 -6.10 13.70
N LEU A 317 -1.27 -7.28 13.31
CA LEU A 317 -1.44 -8.51 14.08
C LEU A 317 -0.29 -8.77 15.07
N GLU A 318 0.84 -8.06 14.92
CA GLU A 318 2.06 -8.35 15.65
C GLU A 318 2.65 -7.11 16.31
N ASN A 319 3.16 -7.28 17.53
CA ASN A 319 3.95 -6.24 18.20
C ASN A 319 5.41 -6.28 17.70
N VAL A 320 5.58 -6.10 16.39
CA VAL A 320 6.85 -6.25 15.67
C VAL A 320 7.06 -5.07 14.74
N LEU A 321 8.27 -4.54 14.73
CA LEU A 321 8.77 -3.68 13.67
C LEU A 321 9.73 -4.50 12.79
N TYR A 322 9.43 -4.58 11.50
CA TYR A 322 10.36 -5.13 10.53
C TYR A 322 11.22 -4.01 9.94
N TYR A 323 12.49 -4.30 9.70
CA TYR A 323 13.37 -3.40 8.97
C TYR A 323 14.35 -4.17 8.09
N ALA A 324 14.80 -3.55 7.03
CA ALA A 324 15.74 -4.15 6.11
C ALA A 324 16.95 -3.26 5.86
N THR A 325 18.11 -3.90 5.74
CA THR A 325 19.29 -3.35 5.08
C THR A 325 19.31 -3.81 3.63
N ASP A 326 20.31 -3.42 2.86
CA ASP A 326 20.47 -3.88 1.48
C ASP A 326 20.68 -5.41 1.35
N LYS A 327 20.99 -6.12 2.43
CA LYS A 327 21.24 -7.56 2.43
C LYS A 327 20.35 -8.39 3.34
N LYS A 328 19.75 -7.80 4.35
CA LYS A 328 19.08 -8.55 5.41
C LYS A 328 17.78 -7.93 5.83
N VAL A 329 16.81 -8.77 6.17
CA VAL A 329 15.59 -8.35 6.87
C VAL A 329 15.68 -8.79 8.32
N TYR A 330 15.32 -7.91 9.21
CA TYR A 330 15.25 -8.12 10.65
C TYR A 330 13.84 -7.94 11.16
N SER A 331 13.49 -8.67 12.22
CA SER A 331 12.35 -8.37 13.08
C SER A 331 12.81 -7.84 14.41
N LEU A 332 12.16 -6.79 14.89
CA LEU A 332 12.34 -6.22 16.22
C LEU A 332 11.06 -6.47 17.02
N LEU A 333 11.13 -7.38 17.99
CA LEU A 333 10.01 -7.71 18.88
C LEU A 333 9.89 -6.64 19.96
N LEU A 334 8.76 -5.93 19.98
CA LEU A 334 8.52 -4.75 20.82
C LEU A 334 7.93 -5.14 22.18
N GLU A 335 8.51 -6.14 22.81
CA GLU A 335 8.10 -6.59 24.15
C GLU A 335 8.96 -5.96 25.25
N GLY A 336 8.33 -5.62 26.35
CA GLY A 336 9.01 -5.04 27.48
C GLY A 336 9.62 -3.66 27.25
N THR A 337 10.77 -3.39 27.87
CA THR A 337 11.51 -2.12 27.75
C THR A 337 12.68 -2.20 26.78
N ASN A 338 13.15 -3.40 26.47
CA ASN A 338 14.28 -3.66 25.60
C ASN A 338 13.85 -4.61 24.48
N PRO A 339 13.50 -4.09 23.31
CA PRO A 339 13.16 -4.90 22.15
C PRO A 339 14.28 -5.89 21.78
N GLN A 340 13.87 -7.05 21.25
CA GLN A 340 14.82 -8.07 20.80
C GLN A 340 14.83 -8.11 19.26
N THR A 341 16.01 -8.11 18.66
CA THR A 341 16.17 -8.16 17.20
C THR A 341 16.63 -9.53 16.74
N PHE A 342 16.09 -9.98 15.60
CA PHE A 342 16.44 -11.25 14.98
C PHE A 342 16.59 -11.06 13.47
N GLU A 343 17.64 -11.67 12.91
CA GLU A 343 17.80 -11.80 11.45
C GLU A 343 16.78 -12.82 10.92
N ARG A 344 16.04 -12.45 9.87
CA ARG A 344 14.91 -13.24 9.35
C ARG A 344 15.07 -13.66 7.90
N TYR A 345 15.73 -12.87 7.10
CA TYR A 345 15.97 -13.14 5.69
C TYR A 345 17.33 -12.59 5.27
N VAL A 346 18.04 -13.30 4.39
CA VAL A 346 19.35 -12.89 3.89
C VAL A 346 19.40 -13.06 2.38
N VAL A 347 19.87 -12.03 1.69
CA VAL A 347 20.21 -12.06 0.27
C VAL A 347 21.69 -12.44 0.15
N GLU A 348 21.93 -13.69 -0.28
CA GLU A 348 23.28 -14.26 -0.38
C GLU A 348 24.04 -13.81 -1.63
N ALA A 349 23.31 -13.56 -2.74
CA ALA A 349 23.90 -13.17 -4.01
C ALA A 349 24.60 -11.80 -3.89
N PRO A 350 25.88 -11.68 -4.26
CA PRO A 350 26.67 -10.47 -4.03
C PRO A 350 26.12 -9.23 -4.74
N ASN A 351 25.55 -9.41 -5.95
CA ASN A 351 25.05 -8.31 -6.78
C ASN A 351 23.55 -8.01 -6.56
N GLU A 352 22.87 -8.75 -5.71
CA GLU A 352 21.49 -8.51 -5.34
C GLU A 352 21.40 -7.68 -4.07
N LYS A 353 20.50 -6.69 -4.08
CA LYS A 353 20.23 -5.83 -2.93
C LYS A 353 18.73 -5.74 -2.67
N ILE A 354 18.34 -5.81 -1.41
CA ILE A 354 16.99 -5.46 -0.98
C ILE A 354 16.81 -3.95 -1.21
N THR A 355 15.71 -3.57 -1.84
CA THR A 355 15.37 -2.16 -2.09
C THR A 355 14.20 -1.67 -1.22
N SER A 356 13.29 -2.57 -0.86
CA SER A 356 12.22 -2.27 0.11
C SER A 356 11.62 -3.56 0.69
N ILE A 357 10.82 -3.40 1.73
CA ILE A 357 9.98 -4.46 2.30
C ILE A 357 8.57 -3.94 2.52
N MET A 358 7.58 -4.81 2.41
CA MET A 358 6.19 -4.49 2.69
C MET A 358 5.46 -5.72 3.27
N VAL A 359 4.75 -5.54 4.37
CA VAL A 359 3.76 -6.52 4.85
C VAL A 359 2.48 -6.33 4.04
N TRP A 360 1.96 -7.42 3.47
CA TRP A 360 0.70 -7.40 2.71
C TRP A 360 -0.48 -7.14 3.64
N ARG A 361 -0.88 -5.89 3.80
CA ARG A 361 -1.93 -5.45 4.74
C ARG A 361 -3.26 -5.14 4.09
N LYS A 362 -3.26 -4.81 2.82
CA LYS A 362 -4.45 -4.38 2.06
C LYS A 362 -4.56 -5.17 0.77
N GLY A 363 -5.73 -5.16 0.17
CA GLY A 363 -6.03 -5.86 -1.05
C GLY A 363 -6.79 -7.16 -0.81
N TRP A 364 -6.78 -8.07 -1.76
CA TRP A 364 -7.38 -9.40 -1.62
C TRP A 364 -6.67 -10.19 -0.52
N GLN A 365 -7.44 -10.92 0.31
CA GLN A 365 -6.85 -11.72 1.40
C GLN A 365 -5.85 -12.77 0.92
N GLY A 366 -6.00 -13.23 -0.34
CA GLY A 366 -5.05 -14.09 -1.01
C GLY A 366 -4.87 -15.45 -0.38
N LYS A 367 -4.22 -16.33 -1.12
CA LYS A 367 -3.80 -17.65 -0.62
C LYS A 367 -2.29 -17.68 -0.59
N MET A 368 -1.75 -18.19 0.49
CA MET A 368 -0.32 -18.38 0.63
C MET A 368 -0.01 -19.80 1.03
N LYS A 369 1.08 -20.35 0.46
CA LYS A 369 1.54 -21.69 0.77
C LYS A 369 2.31 -21.68 2.09
N PHE A 370 1.82 -22.42 3.07
CA PHE A 370 2.47 -22.60 4.36
C PHE A 370 2.90 -24.05 4.53
N LYS A 371 3.95 -24.25 5.30
CA LYS A 371 4.41 -25.58 5.69
C LYS A 371 3.59 -26.07 6.89
N ASP A 372 2.97 -27.24 6.74
CA ASP A 372 2.37 -27.92 7.87
C ASP A 372 3.47 -28.42 8.82
N SER A 373 3.39 -28.00 10.09
CA SER A 373 4.40 -28.36 11.10
C SER A 373 4.39 -29.85 11.46
N SER A 374 3.32 -30.57 11.17
CA SER A 374 3.17 -31.98 11.51
C SER A 374 3.53 -32.91 10.36
N SER A 375 3.12 -32.59 9.13
CA SER A 375 3.37 -33.43 7.94
C SER A 375 4.58 -32.97 7.13
N GLY A 376 5.00 -31.72 7.25
CA GLY A 376 6.01 -31.09 6.40
C GLY A 376 5.51 -30.73 5.00
N GLU A 377 4.25 -31.03 4.68
CA GLU A 377 3.64 -30.72 3.40
C GLU A 377 3.17 -29.26 3.32
N GLY A 378 3.20 -28.70 2.12
CA GLY A 378 2.69 -27.35 1.88
C GLY A 378 1.18 -27.36 1.71
N TYR A 379 0.50 -26.45 2.39
CA TYR A 379 -0.93 -26.21 2.18
C TYR A 379 -1.18 -24.72 1.91
N TYR A 380 -2.22 -24.42 1.14
CA TYR A 380 -2.67 -23.05 0.92
C TYR A 380 -3.71 -22.67 1.97
N THR A 381 -3.57 -21.43 2.48
CA THR A 381 -4.55 -20.82 3.38
C THR A 381 -5.11 -19.56 2.76
N ASP A 382 -6.35 -19.24 3.09
CA ASP A 382 -7.03 -18.00 2.63
C ASP A 382 -6.57 -16.73 3.39
N TRP A 383 -5.53 -16.82 4.22
CA TRP A 383 -5.11 -15.79 5.16
C TRP A 383 -3.72 -15.23 4.84
N ALA A 384 -3.46 -14.82 3.60
CA ALA A 384 -2.19 -14.17 3.25
C ALA A 384 -2.10 -12.73 3.79
N MET A 385 -3.22 -12.04 3.95
CA MET A 385 -3.27 -10.68 4.47
C MET A 385 -2.71 -10.61 5.89
N ASN A 386 -1.78 -9.69 6.13
CA ASN A 386 -0.97 -9.54 7.34
C ASN A 386 -0.06 -10.72 7.70
N ARG A 387 0.07 -11.73 6.82
CA ARG A 387 0.90 -12.91 7.02
C ARG A 387 1.89 -13.16 5.89
N MET A 388 2.13 -12.15 5.08
CA MET A 388 3.04 -12.21 3.95
C MET A 388 3.92 -10.97 3.93
N MET A 389 5.23 -11.18 3.87
CA MET A 389 6.24 -10.15 3.64
C MET A 389 6.59 -10.15 2.16
N LEU A 390 6.50 -9.01 1.50
CA LEU A 390 7.02 -8.78 0.16
C LEU A 390 8.39 -8.10 0.27
N ILE A 391 9.40 -8.73 -0.31
CA ILE A 391 10.77 -8.23 -0.31
C ILE A 391 11.12 -7.89 -1.75
N THR A 392 11.37 -6.62 -2.05
CA THR A 392 11.83 -6.21 -3.37
C THR A 392 13.35 -6.29 -3.43
N ILE A 393 13.86 -6.90 -4.49
CA ILE A 393 15.30 -7.14 -4.66
C ILE A 393 15.69 -6.65 -6.06
N TYR A 394 16.83 -5.99 -6.16
CA TYR A 394 17.40 -5.52 -7.41
C TYR A 394 18.79 -6.10 -7.61
N ASN A 395 19.04 -6.65 -8.80
CA ASN A 395 20.36 -7.14 -9.20
C ASN A 395 21.09 -6.05 -10.01
N GLU A 396 22.16 -5.52 -9.43
CA GLU A 396 22.92 -4.43 -10.05
C GLU A 396 23.68 -4.84 -11.32
N SER A 397 23.97 -6.14 -11.49
CA SER A 397 24.67 -6.63 -12.68
C SER A 397 23.74 -6.88 -13.85
N THR A 398 22.60 -7.53 -13.62
CA THR A 398 21.63 -7.82 -14.69
C THR A 398 20.66 -6.66 -14.94
N LYS A 399 20.60 -5.69 -14.01
CA LYS A 399 19.63 -4.59 -14.01
C LYS A 399 18.17 -5.05 -13.92
N GLU A 400 17.96 -6.17 -13.24
CA GLU A 400 16.65 -6.78 -13.07
C GLU A 400 16.19 -6.76 -11.62
N GLY A 401 14.91 -6.48 -11.45
CA GLY A 401 14.19 -6.50 -10.19
C GLY A 401 13.34 -7.76 -10.04
N LYS A 402 13.15 -8.18 -8.79
CA LYS A 402 12.23 -9.26 -8.41
C LYS A 402 11.55 -8.96 -7.09
N ILE A 403 10.43 -9.62 -6.87
CA ILE A 403 9.71 -9.61 -5.59
C ILE A 403 9.73 -11.02 -5.04
N VAL A 404 10.10 -11.16 -3.78
CA VAL A 404 10.01 -12.42 -3.05
C VAL A 404 8.90 -12.29 -2.01
N ALA A 405 7.86 -13.09 -2.14
CA ALA A 405 6.78 -13.18 -1.16
C ALA A 405 7.11 -14.29 -0.17
N VAL A 406 7.26 -13.93 1.10
CA VAL A 406 7.71 -14.80 2.19
C VAL A 406 6.62 -14.89 3.26
N PRO A 407 6.17 -16.09 3.66
CA PRO A 407 5.22 -16.26 4.77
C PRO A 407 5.76 -15.70 6.08
N ILE A 408 4.89 -15.00 6.84
CA ILE A 408 5.12 -14.67 8.24
C ILE A 408 4.56 -15.82 9.08
N MET A 409 5.44 -16.50 9.80
CA MET A 409 5.12 -17.67 10.60
C MET A 409 4.83 -17.28 12.05
N ASN A 410 3.93 -18.00 12.71
CA ASN A 410 3.68 -17.82 14.15
C ASN A 410 3.48 -16.34 14.54
N ILE A 411 2.31 -15.82 14.25
CA ILE A 411 1.94 -14.41 14.53
C ILE A 411 2.43 -13.98 15.93
N GLY A 412 3.08 -12.84 16.00
CA GLY A 412 3.70 -12.30 17.22
C GLY A 412 5.19 -12.61 17.39
N SER A 413 5.73 -13.56 16.61
CA SER A 413 7.14 -13.95 16.70
C SER A 413 8.06 -13.22 15.70
N GLY A 414 7.47 -12.53 14.71
CA GLY A 414 8.21 -11.90 13.62
C GLY A 414 9.04 -12.88 12.79
N ILE A 415 8.70 -14.17 12.80
CA ILE A 415 9.46 -15.22 12.09
C ILE A 415 8.99 -15.23 10.62
N LEU A 416 9.95 -15.16 9.70
CA LEU A 416 9.73 -15.42 8.28
C LEU A 416 10.06 -16.89 7.96
N GLU A 417 9.30 -17.49 7.03
CA GLU A 417 9.59 -18.84 6.56
C GLU A 417 11.00 -18.92 5.97
N LYS A 418 11.77 -19.91 6.38
CA LYS A 418 13.17 -20.10 5.96
C LYS A 418 13.30 -21.02 4.75
N ASP A 419 12.33 -21.92 4.57
CA ASP A 419 12.32 -22.87 3.49
C ASP A 419 11.92 -22.15 2.19
N LYS A 420 12.86 -22.09 1.25
CA LYS A 420 12.70 -21.37 -0.02
C LYS A 420 11.62 -21.99 -0.92
N ASP A 421 11.25 -23.26 -0.70
CA ASP A 421 10.18 -23.92 -1.45
C ASP A 421 8.79 -23.33 -1.15
N PHE A 422 8.66 -22.57 -0.06
CA PHE A 422 7.45 -21.84 0.32
C PHE A 422 7.49 -20.36 -0.07
N HIS A 423 8.61 -19.89 -0.60
CA HIS A 423 8.70 -18.54 -1.14
C HIS A 423 8.12 -18.50 -2.54
N GLN A 424 7.42 -17.43 -2.88
CA GLN A 424 7.01 -17.18 -4.26
C GLN A 424 7.81 -16.02 -4.83
N VAL A 425 8.36 -16.23 -6.02
CA VAL A 425 9.24 -15.26 -6.66
C VAL A 425 8.59 -14.76 -7.94
N TYR A 426 8.56 -13.44 -8.11
CA TYR A 426 8.07 -12.75 -9.28
C TYR A 426 9.21 -11.95 -9.88
N GLU A 427 9.55 -12.22 -11.16
CA GLU A 427 10.77 -11.71 -11.78
C GLU A 427 10.51 -10.94 -13.08
N GLY A 428 11.58 -10.31 -13.58
CA GLY A 428 11.61 -9.65 -14.90
C GLY A 428 11.16 -8.20 -14.87
N PHE A 429 11.23 -7.54 -13.70
CA PHE A 429 11.03 -6.11 -13.55
C PHE A 429 12.34 -5.35 -13.79
N GLY A 430 12.26 -4.05 -14.04
CA GLY A 430 13.37 -3.13 -13.86
C GLY A 430 13.63 -2.90 -12.36
N ARG A 431 14.24 -1.79 -11.99
CA ARG A 431 14.37 -1.42 -10.58
C ARG A 431 12.98 -1.07 -10.02
N ILE A 432 12.50 -1.90 -9.10
CA ILE A 432 11.20 -1.69 -8.45
C ILE A 432 11.29 -0.48 -7.54
N LEU A 433 10.37 0.46 -7.72
CA LEU A 433 10.28 1.71 -6.99
C LEU A 433 9.28 1.61 -5.83
N CYS A 434 8.08 1.15 -6.13
CA CYS A 434 7.04 0.88 -5.14
C CYS A 434 6.06 -0.20 -5.64
N ILE A 435 5.32 -0.77 -4.71
CA ILE A 435 4.32 -1.81 -4.96
C ILE A 435 3.05 -1.49 -4.15
N ALA A 436 1.89 -1.83 -4.70
CA ALA A 436 0.62 -1.64 -4.00
C ALA A 436 -0.45 -2.61 -4.50
N PRO A 437 -1.47 -2.94 -3.69
CA PRO A 437 -2.65 -3.63 -4.21
C PRO A 437 -3.37 -2.76 -5.23
N GLN A 438 -3.80 -3.38 -6.35
CA GLN A 438 -4.63 -2.70 -7.35
C GLN A 438 -6.01 -2.34 -6.80
N THR A 439 -6.47 -3.06 -5.80
CA THR A 439 -7.79 -2.85 -5.19
C THR A 439 -7.68 -2.76 -3.69
N VAL A 440 -8.52 -1.94 -3.11
CA VAL A 440 -8.64 -1.78 -1.65
C VAL A 440 -9.63 -2.80 -1.11
#